data_84b5fa42ff97067c58b376a359cf890f
#
_entry.id   84b5fa42ff97067c58b376a359cf890f
#
_cell.length_a   1.000
_cell.length_b   1.000
_cell.length_c   1.000
_cell.angle_alpha   90.00
_cell.angle_beta   90.00
_cell.angle_gamma   90.00
#
_symmetry.space_group_name_H-M   'P 1'
#
loop_
_entity.id
_entity.type
_entity.pdbx_description
1 polymer ?
#
loop_
_entity_poly.entity_id
_entity_poly.type
_entity_poly.pdbx_seq_one_letter_code
_entity_poly.pdbx_strand_id
1 'polypeptide(L)'
;LNKAVLRSIDILDYLSHSKKPVTLSAISKDLGIPKSSVFDIIHTLVHKEMVQMDEDTKCFSLDVHCFEIGSTYLSRTDIHTQHGLS
;
A
#
# COMPACT_ATOMS: atom_id res chain seq x y z
N LEU A 1 -16.94 11.17 -0.77
CA LEU A 1 -15.53 10.79 -0.83
C LEU A 1 -15.25 10.00 -2.11
N ASN A 2 -14.03 10.10 -2.57
CA ASN A 2 -13.62 9.41 -3.79
C ASN A 2 -13.38 7.92 -3.50
N LYS A 3 -14.21 7.07 -4.10
CA LYS A 3 -14.16 5.64 -3.85
C LYS A 3 -12.82 5.01 -4.28
N ALA A 4 -12.28 5.44 -5.41
CA ALA A 4 -11.03 4.88 -5.90
C ALA A 4 -9.87 5.22 -4.95
N VAL A 5 -9.85 6.43 -4.44
CA VAL A 5 -8.82 6.84 -3.49
C VAL A 5 -8.95 6.07 -2.19
N LEU A 6 -10.18 5.92 -1.69
CA LEU A 6 -10.41 5.15 -0.48
C LEU A 6 -9.95 3.71 -0.64
N ARG A 7 -10.26 3.10 -1.78
CA ARG A 7 -9.87 1.72 -2.05
C ARG A 7 -8.35 1.58 -2.14
N SER A 8 -7.66 2.57 -2.74
CA SER A 8 -6.21 2.49 -2.85
C SER A 8 -5.55 2.60 -1.48
N ILE A 9 -6.08 3.45 -0.61
CA ILE A 9 -5.56 3.57 0.76
C ILE A 9 -5.81 2.26 1.52
N ASP A 10 -7.00 1.67 1.36
CA ASP A 10 -7.30 0.40 2.01
C ASP A 10 -6.36 -0.71 1.55
N ILE A 11 -6.01 -0.74 0.27
CA ILE A 11 -5.08 -1.72 -0.25
C ILE A 11 -3.69 -1.53 0.33
N LEU A 12 -3.22 -0.28 0.38
CA LEU A 12 -1.90 0.01 0.96
C LEU A 12 -1.87 -0.37 2.43
N ASP A 13 -2.93 -0.04 3.16
CA ASP A 13 -3.03 -0.40 4.57
C ASP A 13 -3.01 -1.91 4.77
N TYR A 14 -3.77 -2.62 3.94
CA TYR A 14 -3.81 -4.07 3.98
C TYR A 14 -2.42 -4.67 3.76
N LEU A 15 -1.70 -4.17 2.75
CA LEU A 15 -0.36 -4.67 2.45
C LEU A 15 0.62 -4.35 3.59
N SER A 16 0.44 -3.22 4.25
CA SER A 16 1.34 -2.84 5.33
C SER A 16 1.22 -3.77 6.54
N HIS A 17 0.05 -4.40 6.70
CA HIS A 17 -0.17 -5.33 7.80
C HIS A 17 0.04 -6.79 7.39
N SER A 18 0.33 -7.04 6.12
CA SER A 18 0.55 -8.40 5.63
C SER A 18 2.01 -8.77 5.83
N LYS A 19 2.25 -9.94 6.42
CA LYS A 19 3.63 -10.38 6.69
C LYS A 19 4.31 -10.94 5.46
N LYS A 20 3.54 -11.32 4.46
CA LYS A 20 4.03 -11.88 3.21
C LYS A 20 3.36 -11.22 2.04
N PRO A 21 3.97 -11.26 0.85
CA PRO A 21 3.28 -10.80 -0.35
C PRO A 21 1.97 -11.56 -0.53
N VAL A 22 0.96 -10.90 -1.05
CA VAL A 22 -0.38 -11.46 -1.20
C VAL A 22 -0.85 -11.41 -2.64
N THR A 23 -1.77 -12.30 -2.99
CA THR A 23 -2.33 -12.35 -4.33
C THR A 23 -3.44 -11.32 -4.49
N LEU A 24 -3.74 -10.99 -5.75
CA LEU A 24 -4.84 -10.09 -6.06
C LEU A 24 -6.16 -10.65 -5.52
N SER A 25 -6.34 -11.96 -5.62
CA SER A 25 -7.55 -12.60 -5.12
C SER A 25 -7.71 -12.45 -3.62
N ALA A 26 -6.60 -12.56 -2.88
CA ALA A 26 -6.64 -12.39 -1.43
C ALA A 26 -7.04 -10.96 -1.06
N ILE A 27 -6.48 -9.98 -1.75
CA ILE A 27 -6.82 -8.58 -1.51
C ILE A 27 -8.31 -8.34 -1.77
N SER A 28 -8.78 -8.82 -2.92
CA SER A 28 -10.18 -8.67 -3.31
C SER A 28 -11.11 -9.29 -2.27
N LYS A 29 -10.79 -10.50 -1.85
CA LYS A 29 -11.63 -11.22 -0.89
C LYS A 29 -11.64 -10.54 0.47
N ASP A 30 -10.48 -10.21 0.98
CA ASP A 30 -10.36 -9.69 2.34
C ASP A 30 -10.93 -8.27 2.47
N LEU A 31 -10.81 -7.46 1.43
CA LEU A 31 -11.32 -6.10 1.45
C LEU A 31 -12.72 -5.95 0.88
N GLY A 32 -13.25 -7.01 0.27
CA GLY A 32 -14.58 -6.96 -0.31
C GLY A 32 -14.66 -6.05 -1.52
N ILE A 33 -13.57 -5.93 -2.27
CA ILE A 33 -13.50 -5.09 -3.46
C ILE A 33 -13.49 -5.99 -4.69
N PRO A 34 -14.28 -5.66 -5.73
CA PRO A 34 -14.27 -6.48 -6.96
C PRO A 34 -12.87 -6.62 -7.53
N LYS A 35 -12.56 -7.79 -8.07
CA LYS A 35 -11.22 -8.05 -8.60
C LYS A 35 -10.80 -7.06 -9.68
N SER A 36 -11.75 -6.65 -10.53
CA SER A 36 -11.44 -5.69 -11.59
C SER A 36 -11.00 -4.35 -11.01
N SER A 37 -11.61 -3.92 -9.92
CA SER A 37 -11.22 -2.69 -9.25
C SER A 37 -9.86 -2.82 -8.60
N VAL A 38 -9.61 -3.95 -7.93
CA VAL A 38 -8.29 -4.18 -7.32
C VAL A 38 -7.23 -4.19 -8.41
N PHE A 39 -7.52 -4.87 -9.53
CA PHE A 39 -6.57 -4.93 -10.64
C PHE A 39 -6.16 -3.54 -11.12
N ASP A 40 -7.15 -2.70 -11.41
CA ASP A 40 -6.87 -1.35 -11.91
C ASP A 40 -6.08 -0.52 -10.90
N ILE A 41 -6.50 -0.55 -9.65
CA ILE A 41 -5.87 0.25 -8.60
C ILE A 41 -4.46 -0.23 -8.33
N ILE A 42 -4.29 -1.55 -8.19
CA ILE A 42 -2.98 -2.07 -7.79
C ILE A 42 -1.95 -1.92 -8.92
N HIS A 43 -2.37 -2.03 -10.17
CA HIS A 43 -1.45 -1.80 -11.28
C HIS A 43 -1.04 -0.33 -11.38
N THR A 44 -1.93 0.57 -11.01
CA THR A 44 -1.57 1.98 -10.91
C THR A 44 -0.56 2.20 -9.80
N LEU A 45 -0.76 1.54 -8.66
CA LEU A 45 0.18 1.64 -7.54
C LEU A 45 1.55 1.07 -7.90
N VAL A 46 1.57 -0.02 -8.67
CA VAL A 46 2.83 -0.59 -9.16
C VAL A 46 3.52 0.39 -10.10
N HIS A 47 2.76 1.01 -10.97
CA HIS A 47 3.32 2.00 -11.90
C HIS A 47 3.95 3.18 -11.15
N LYS A 48 3.37 3.56 -10.04
CA LYS A 48 3.89 4.66 -9.23
C LYS A 48 4.91 4.19 -8.20
N GLU A 49 5.28 2.92 -8.24
CA GLU A 49 6.29 2.34 -7.37
C GLU A 49 5.90 2.36 -5.88
N MET A 50 4.62 2.37 -5.61
CA MET A 50 4.10 2.25 -4.24
C MET A 50 3.94 0.80 -3.85
N VAL A 51 3.73 -0.06 -4.83
CA VAL A 51 3.53 -1.50 -4.66
C VAL A 51 4.43 -2.21 -5.66
N GLN A 52 5.00 -3.33 -5.24
CA GLN A 52 5.79 -4.17 -6.16
C GLN A 52 5.12 -5.52 -6.34
N MET A 53 5.31 -6.10 -7.51
CA MET A 53 4.76 -7.41 -7.83
C MET A 53 5.89 -8.37 -8.13
N ASP A 54 5.81 -9.56 -7.53
CA ASP A 54 6.74 -10.63 -7.83
C ASP A 54 6.29 -11.29 -9.14
N GLU A 55 7.19 -11.29 -10.14
CA GLU A 55 6.85 -11.81 -11.45
C GLU A 55 6.53 -13.30 -11.44
N ASP A 56 7.17 -14.03 -10.55
CA ASP A 56 7.00 -15.49 -10.49
C ASP A 56 5.72 -15.89 -9.78
N THR A 57 5.44 -15.29 -8.65
CA THR A 57 4.29 -15.67 -7.83
C THR A 57 3.06 -14.82 -8.10
N LYS A 58 3.24 -13.67 -8.75
CA LYS A 58 2.18 -12.68 -9.00
C LYS A 58 1.59 -12.16 -7.68
N CYS A 59 2.43 -12.10 -6.65
CA CYS A 59 2.02 -11.56 -5.36
C CYS A 59 2.50 -10.12 -5.20
N PHE A 60 1.79 -9.36 -4.39
CA PHE A 60 2.03 -7.93 -4.21
C PHE A 60 2.49 -7.62 -2.80
N SER A 61 3.34 -6.61 -2.68
CA SER A 61 3.80 -6.10 -1.39
C SER A 61 4.15 -4.62 -1.56
N LEU A 62 4.36 -3.92 -0.44
CA LEU A 62 4.72 -2.51 -0.51
C LEU A 62 6.11 -2.35 -1.11
N ASP A 63 6.27 -1.29 -1.91
CA ASP A 63 7.55 -0.95 -2.51
C ASP A 63 8.30 0.02 -1.60
N VAL A 64 9.59 0.12 -1.83
CA VAL A 64 10.47 0.99 -1.05
C VAL A 64 10.08 2.47 -1.18
N HIS A 65 9.51 2.86 -2.32
CA HIS A 65 9.10 4.25 -2.52
C HIS A 65 8.03 4.68 -1.51
N CYS A 66 7.15 3.73 -1.15
CA CYS A 66 6.14 3.99 -0.14
C CYS A 66 6.80 4.30 1.20
N PHE A 67 7.85 3.56 1.53
CA PHE A 67 8.63 3.80 2.74
C PHE A 67 9.34 5.14 2.68
N GLU A 68 9.88 5.51 1.52
CA GLU A 68 10.59 6.76 1.36
C GLU A 68 9.69 7.98 1.62
N ILE A 69 8.45 7.91 1.17
CA ILE A 69 7.48 8.99 1.42
C ILE A 69 7.26 9.13 2.92
N GLY A 70 7.04 8.02 3.61
CA GLY A 70 6.83 8.04 5.05
C GLY A 70 8.06 8.52 5.79
N SER A 71 9.24 8.09 5.34
CA SER A 71 10.49 8.48 5.96
C SER A 71 10.74 9.99 5.84
N THR A 72 10.41 10.55 4.68
CA THR A 72 10.54 11.98 4.46
C THR A 72 9.65 12.75 5.44
N TYR A 73 8.42 12.28 5.62
CA TYR A 73 7.50 12.91 6.55
C TYR A 73 8.06 12.87 7.98
N LEU A 74 8.54 11.72 8.41
CA LEU A 74 9.10 11.56 9.76
C LEU A 74 10.31 12.44 9.97
N SER A 75 11.16 12.53 8.96
CA SER A 75 12.34 13.36 9.03
C SER A 75 12.00 14.84 9.23
N ARG A 76 10.86 15.26 8.71
CA ARG A 76 10.44 16.66 8.81
C ARG A 76 9.70 16.97 10.11
N THR A 77 9.16 15.95 10.77
CA THR A 77 8.34 16.16 11.96
C THR A 77 8.96 15.63 13.23
N ASP A 78 10.03 14.90 13.13
CA ASP A 78 10.68 14.29 14.30
C ASP A 78 11.18 15.34 15.27
N ILE A 79 11.26 16.51 14.83
CA ILE A 79 11.73 17.58 15.64
C ILE A 79 10.90 17.69 16.89
N HIS A 80 9.78 17.30 16.79
CA HIS A 80 8.99 17.32 17.94
C HIS A 80 8.94 16.04 18.62
N THR A 81 9.14 15.95 18.49
CA THR A 81 8.79 14.99 19.03
C THR A 81 8.79 14.32 19.75
N GLN A 82 9.07 14.62 19.67
CA GLN A 82 8.96 13.81 20.21
C GLN A 82 8.48 13.58 20.85
N HIS A 83 8.40 14.16 21.04
CA HIS A 83 7.71 13.69 21.55
C HIS A 83 7.27 13.11 21.63
N GLY A 84 7.24 13.37 21.48
CA GLY A 84 6.59 12.66 21.69
C GLY A 84 6.47 12.19 21.64
N LEU A 85 6.51 12.48 21.66
CA LEU A 85 6.27 11.89 21.78
C LEU A 85 6.34 11.68 21.88
N SER A 86 6.41 12.16 22.00
CA SER A 86 6.36 11.77 22.25
C SER A 86 6.35 11.53 22.29
#